data_388bd9a464531e247b1b9e6ca0744845
#
_entry.id   388bd9a464531e247b1b9e6ca0744845
#
_cell.length_a   1.000
_cell.length_b   1.000
_cell.length_c   1.000
_cell.angle_alpha   90.00
_cell.angle_beta   90.00
_cell.angle_gamma   90.00
#
_symmetry.space_group_name_H-M   'P 1'
#
loop_
_entity.id
_entity.type
_entity.pdbx_description
1 polymer ?
#
loop_
_entity_poly.entity_id
_entity_poly.type
_entity_poly.pdbx_seq_one_letter_code
_entity_poly.pdbx_strand_id
1 'polypeptide(L)'
;DRGEDMKIDVFVEKKISSELSGNMIDLCPVGALNNKPYRYKARTWDLREHSGISPHDCIGSNIFYHTYKNKIVRAVPKENPDINQTWLSDRDRFGYEGIYSKDRIYKTLIRQDSKLIELERQLVTQKISELLNDMIRDNGTDKIGCLISARSTNEELFLFQKLARGLGIKNIDHRTNECDFSYQDNYPVMPSLGCDISDLDSFDNIILIGVNIKSEFPILSVRLNQAVKKGTKIYSINFDSSSEDFPLFFKKIVNNKDLVTFFTNEKNTLNFNKDQKTLVINGPAISRLSNQSDVLSIIHKYCLSIKATLGILTDYCNSTGAWISGNVPHREIAGVSIKEQGLNSYDMLSSEVSSYVLFNLEPELDFYDSKLIENSLKKSKCNIIFSNYLTPMIEKYADIIIPIATFAETKGSYINIEGKEQSFNNIVNLDKNIYEGWDILSQIIADNNLGSYSYDTIREELIRSINDVDYSLNNLSNHSLNQDNKKNADIFIL
;
A
#
# COMPACT_ATOMS: atom_id res chain seq x y z
N ASP A 1 -26.91 -28.62 24.63
CA ASP A 1 -28.33 -28.59 25.00
C ASP A 1 -29.21 -28.88 23.79
N ARG A 2 -30.44 -29.39 24.00
CA ARG A 2 -31.41 -29.71 22.94
C ARG A 2 -32.65 -28.84 23.11
N GLY A 3 -33.27 -28.46 21.99
CA GLY A 3 -34.55 -27.71 21.99
C GLY A 3 -34.38 -26.20 22.01
N GLU A 4 -35.26 -25.48 22.65
CA GLU A 4 -35.37 -24.01 22.64
C GLU A 4 -34.17 -23.29 23.29
N ASP A 5 -33.42 -23.99 24.14
CA ASP A 5 -32.22 -23.48 24.84
C ASP A 5 -30.94 -23.61 24.05
N MET A 6 -31.00 -23.97 22.77
CA MET A 6 -29.86 -24.14 21.92
C MET A 6 -29.31 -22.77 21.48
N LYS A 7 -28.08 -22.45 21.88
CA LYS A 7 -27.42 -21.22 21.41
C LYS A 7 -26.02 -21.55 20.88
N ILE A 8 -25.62 -20.79 19.87
CA ILE A 8 -24.27 -20.79 19.37
C ILE A 8 -23.46 -19.82 20.24
N ASP A 9 -22.51 -20.33 20.98
CA ASP A 9 -21.69 -19.55 21.89
C ASP A 9 -20.24 -20.06 21.88
N VAL A 10 -19.31 -19.26 22.39
CA VAL A 10 -17.92 -19.65 22.55
C VAL A 10 -17.71 -20.30 23.91
N PHE A 11 -16.88 -21.33 23.97
CA PHE A 11 -16.58 -22.03 25.22
C PHE A 11 -15.80 -21.12 26.18
N VAL A 12 -16.29 -20.98 27.40
CA VAL A 12 -15.62 -20.29 28.53
C VAL A 12 -15.27 -18.83 28.20
N GLU A 13 -16.28 -18.00 27.84
CA GLU A 13 -16.15 -16.54 27.66
C GLU A 13 -15.05 -16.07 26.70
N LYS A 14 -14.47 -16.98 25.91
CA LYS A 14 -13.47 -16.63 24.88
C LYS A 14 -14.14 -15.92 23.72
N LYS A 15 -13.56 -14.81 23.31
CA LYS A 15 -13.97 -14.12 22.06
C LYS A 15 -13.37 -14.84 20.86
N ILE A 16 -14.08 -14.84 19.74
CA ILE A 16 -13.50 -15.20 18.45
C ILE A 16 -12.57 -14.05 18.05
N SER A 17 -11.28 -14.33 17.91
CA SER A 17 -10.23 -13.34 17.64
C SER A 17 -9.48 -13.62 16.35
N SER A 18 -10.17 -14.18 15.36
CA SER A 18 -9.59 -14.41 14.02
C SER A 18 -9.90 -13.22 13.13
N GLU A 19 -8.93 -12.78 12.36
CA GLU A 19 -9.04 -11.72 11.34
C GLU A 19 -9.92 -12.12 10.15
N LEU A 20 -10.42 -13.36 10.16
CA LEU A 20 -11.33 -13.94 9.17
C LEU A 20 -12.69 -14.30 9.76
N SER A 21 -12.98 -13.88 11.00
CA SER A 21 -14.17 -14.29 11.75
C SER A 21 -15.47 -13.90 11.05
N GLY A 22 -15.50 -12.79 10.34
CA GLY A 22 -16.66 -12.29 9.60
C GLY A 22 -17.12 -13.23 8.46
N ASN A 23 -16.27 -14.14 7.97
CA ASN A 23 -16.69 -15.13 6.98
C ASN A 23 -17.72 -16.14 7.53
N MET A 24 -17.81 -16.29 8.84
CA MET A 24 -18.86 -17.10 9.46
C MET A 24 -20.27 -16.55 9.15
N ILE A 25 -20.39 -15.26 8.86
CA ILE A 25 -21.65 -14.62 8.45
C ILE A 25 -22.12 -15.20 7.10
N ASP A 26 -21.17 -15.30 6.15
CA ASP A 26 -21.46 -15.79 4.79
C ASP A 26 -21.68 -17.31 4.76
N LEU A 27 -21.02 -18.04 5.66
CA LEU A 27 -21.14 -19.48 5.78
C LEU A 27 -22.41 -19.94 6.51
N CYS A 28 -23.07 -19.06 7.27
CA CYS A 28 -24.25 -19.40 8.08
C CYS A 28 -25.50 -19.53 7.21
N PRO A 29 -26.03 -20.74 6.95
CA PRO A 29 -27.14 -20.93 5.99
C PRO A 29 -28.49 -20.44 6.50
N VAL A 30 -28.61 -20.23 7.82
CA VAL A 30 -29.90 -19.89 8.48
C VAL A 30 -29.93 -18.45 9.01
N GLY A 31 -28.87 -17.66 8.81
CA GLY A 31 -28.80 -16.27 9.28
C GLY A 31 -28.77 -16.10 10.80
N ALA A 32 -28.40 -17.15 11.54
CA ALA A 32 -28.16 -17.06 12.99
C ALA A 32 -26.96 -16.17 13.32
N LEU A 33 -25.92 -16.25 12.48
CA LEU A 33 -24.77 -15.33 12.48
C LEU A 33 -25.01 -14.29 11.38
N ASN A 34 -24.97 -13.02 11.73
CA ASN A 34 -25.25 -11.95 10.78
C ASN A 34 -24.33 -10.75 11.00
N ASN A 35 -24.22 -9.91 9.98
CA ASN A 35 -23.44 -8.68 10.00
C ASN A 35 -24.16 -7.64 10.88
N LYS A 36 -23.64 -7.41 12.09
CA LYS A 36 -24.22 -6.49 13.07
C LYS A 36 -24.36 -5.04 12.55
N PRO A 37 -23.36 -4.45 11.88
CA PRO A 37 -23.48 -3.13 11.26
C PRO A 37 -24.58 -3.03 10.19
N TYR A 38 -24.83 -4.11 9.44
CA TYR A 38 -25.82 -4.14 8.37
C TYR A 38 -27.23 -4.48 8.85
N ARG A 39 -27.36 -5.20 9.98
CA ARG A 39 -28.65 -5.70 10.48
C ARG A 39 -29.69 -4.58 10.59
N TYR A 40 -30.88 -4.80 9.98
CA TYR A 40 -32.01 -3.88 9.93
C TYR A 40 -31.82 -2.59 9.09
N LYS A 41 -30.72 -2.44 8.34
CA LYS A 41 -30.51 -1.24 7.51
C LYS A 41 -31.23 -1.26 6.17
N ALA A 42 -31.24 -2.40 5.48
CA ALA A 42 -31.88 -2.54 4.16
C ALA A 42 -32.26 -4.00 3.89
N ARG A 43 -33.13 -4.21 2.90
CA ARG A 43 -33.42 -5.53 2.35
C ARG A 43 -32.42 -5.84 1.24
N THR A 44 -32.11 -7.12 1.00
CA THR A 44 -31.09 -7.53 0.03
C THR A 44 -31.42 -7.07 -1.39
N TRP A 45 -32.68 -7.08 -1.79
CA TRP A 45 -33.14 -6.64 -3.12
C TRP A 45 -33.14 -5.11 -3.33
N ASP A 46 -32.98 -4.32 -2.25
CA ASP A 46 -32.86 -2.86 -2.34
C ASP A 46 -31.40 -2.41 -2.53
N LEU A 47 -30.45 -3.36 -2.48
CA LEU A 47 -29.03 -3.07 -2.55
C LEU A 47 -28.57 -2.99 -4.03
N ARG A 48 -27.61 -2.09 -4.24
CA ARG A 48 -26.81 -2.09 -5.46
C ARG A 48 -25.44 -2.66 -5.15
N GLU A 49 -24.92 -3.49 -6.05
CA GLU A 49 -23.64 -4.15 -5.92
C GLU A 49 -22.59 -3.45 -6.79
N HIS A 50 -21.42 -3.21 -6.20
CA HIS A 50 -20.28 -2.59 -6.88
C HIS A 50 -19.03 -3.42 -6.62
N SER A 51 -18.30 -3.74 -7.68
CA SER A 51 -16.99 -4.41 -7.55
C SER A 51 -15.93 -3.43 -7.09
N GLY A 52 -15.05 -3.87 -6.19
CA GLY A 52 -13.89 -3.13 -5.73
C GLY A 52 -12.73 -4.04 -5.36
N ILE A 53 -11.60 -3.43 -5.04
CA ILE A 53 -10.38 -4.09 -4.61
C ILE A 53 -10.06 -3.63 -3.20
N SER A 54 -9.46 -4.51 -2.39
CA SER A 54 -9.05 -4.17 -1.02
C SER A 54 -8.07 -2.99 -1.00
N PRO A 55 -8.36 -1.93 -0.22
CA PRO A 55 -7.44 -0.81 -0.04
C PRO A 55 -6.47 -1.00 1.13
N HIS A 56 -6.48 -2.16 1.80
CA HIS A 56 -5.83 -2.34 3.09
C HIS A 56 -4.50 -3.08 3.03
N ASP A 57 -4.32 -4.01 2.10
CA ASP A 57 -3.08 -4.76 1.95
C ASP A 57 -2.73 -5.00 0.47
N CYS A 58 -1.51 -5.46 0.22
CA CYS A 58 -0.97 -5.65 -1.13
C CYS A 58 -1.50 -6.90 -1.87
N ILE A 59 -2.36 -7.69 -1.27
CA ILE A 59 -2.85 -8.95 -1.87
C ILE A 59 -3.79 -8.69 -3.05
N GLY A 60 -4.57 -7.59 -2.99
CA GLY A 60 -5.53 -7.27 -4.04
C GLY A 60 -6.82 -8.08 -3.96
N SER A 61 -7.30 -8.37 -2.75
CA SER A 61 -8.55 -9.11 -2.53
C SER A 61 -9.73 -8.45 -3.22
N ASN A 62 -10.55 -9.26 -3.90
CA ASN A 62 -11.71 -8.80 -4.63
C ASN A 62 -12.93 -8.74 -3.73
N ILE A 63 -13.66 -7.64 -3.79
CA ILE A 63 -14.76 -7.29 -2.87
C ILE A 63 -15.97 -6.85 -3.66
N PHE A 64 -17.17 -7.23 -3.19
CA PHE A 64 -18.41 -6.57 -3.53
C PHE A 64 -18.83 -5.65 -2.40
N TYR A 65 -18.98 -4.36 -2.72
CA TYR A 65 -19.59 -3.37 -1.83
C TYR A 65 -21.05 -3.21 -2.16
N HIS A 66 -21.90 -3.38 -1.18
CA HIS A 66 -23.34 -3.20 -1.33
C HIS A 66 -23.75 -1.82 -0.81
N THR A 67 -24.40 -1.05 -1.67
CA THR A 67 -24.86 0.30 -1.34
C THR A 67 -26.37 0.38 -1.21
N TYR A 68 -26.82 1.23 -0.31
CA TYR A 68 -28.21 1.65 -0.14
C TYR A 68 -28.26 3.17 0.03
N LYS A 69 -29.04 3.86 -0.81
CA LYS A 69 -29.14 5.34 -0.81
C LYS A 69 -27.78 6.04 -0.85
N ASN A 70 -26.91 5.59 -1.76
CA ASN A 70 -25.55 6.11 -1.95
C ASN A 70 -24.63 5.97 -0.72
N LYS A 71 -24.88 5.00 0.15
CA LYS A 71 -23.98 4.66 1.27
C LYS A 71 -23.64 3.19 1.24
N ILE A 72 -22.39 2.86 1.49
CA ILE A 72 -21.97 1.47 1.68
C ILE A 72 -22.59 0.98 2.98
N VAL A 73 -23.27 -0.15 2.93
CA VAL A 73 -23.92 -0.76 4.10
C VAL A 73 -23.32 -2.09 4.50
N ARG A 74 -22.63 -2.77 3.57
CA ARG A 74 -21.82 -3.97 3.84
C ARG A 74 -20.81 -4.22 2.73
N ALA A 75 -19.76 -4.95 3.06
CA ALA A 75 -18.82 -5.56 2.12
C ALA A 75 -18.90 -7.08 2.23
N VAL A 76 -18.82 -7.77 1.09
CA VAL A 76 -18.82 -9.23 1.00
C VAL A 76 -17.73 -9.66 0.01
N PRO A 77 -17.19 -10.90 0.10
CA PRO A 77 -16.18 -11.35 -0.85
C PRO A 77 -16.75 -11.42 -2.26
N LYS A 78 -15.96 -10.95 -3.23
CA LYS A 78 -16.13 -11.25 -4.64
C LYS A 78 -15.22 -12.43 -4.94
N GLU A 79 -15.78 -13.49 -5.49
CA GLU A 79 -15.01 -14.69 -5.81
C GLU A 79 -13.90 -14.39 -6.82
N ASN A 80 -12.68 -14.75 -6.45
CA ASN A 80 -11.51 -14.77 -7.33
C ASN A 80 -10.64 -15.99 -6.95
N PRO A 81 -10.69 -17.09 -7.76
CA PRO A 81 -9.98 -18.34 -7.46
C PRO A 81 -8.47 -18.16 -7.29
N ASP A 82 -7.87 -17.20 -7.99
CA ASP A 82 -6.43 -16.99 -7.99
C ASP A 82 -5.96 -16.23 -6.75
N ILE A 83 -6.75 -15.26 -6.26
CA ILE A 83 -6.37 -14.38 -5.14
C ILE A 83 -7.05 -14.82 -3.84
N ASN A 84 -8.26 -14.33 -3.58
CA ASN A 84 -8.94 -14.48 -2.29
C ASN A 84 -9.94 -15.63 -2.24
N GLN A 85 -10.13 -16.38 -3.34
CA GLN A 85 -11.19 -17.39 -3.44
C GLN A 85 -12.54 -16.77 -3.07
N THR A 86 -13.16 -17.27 -2.01
CA THR A 86 -14.44 -16.75 -1.45
C THR A 86 -14.25 -16.13 -0.05
N TRP A 87 -13.01 -15.79 0.32
CA TRP A 87 -12.68 -15.28 1.64
C TRP A 87 -12.51 -13.76 1.62
N LEU A 88 -12.84 -13.12 2.76
CA LEU A 88 -12.64 -11.70 2.99
C LEU A 88 -12.10 -11.47 4.40
N SER A 89 -11.12 -10.59 4.56
CA SER A 89 -10.63 -10.19 5.88
C SER A 89 -11.67 -9.36 6.64
N ASP A 90 -11.65 -9.40 7.97
CA ASP A 90 -12.54 -8.58 8.80
C ASP A 90 -12.25 -7.10 8.61
N ARG A 91 -10.99 -6.73 8.36
CA ARG A 91 -10.58 -5.38 8.01
C ARG A 91 -11.26 -4.90 6.73
N ASP A 92 -11.26 -5.69 5.68
CA ASP A 92 -11.95 -5.36 4.42
C ASP A 92 -13.47 -5.33 4.59
N ARG A 93 -14.00 -6.23 5.41
CA ARG A 93 -15.44 -6.35 5.64
C ARG A 93 -16.03 -5.15 6.36
N PHE A 94 -15.26 -4.50 7.24
CA PHE A 94 -15.75 -3.43 8.11
C PHE A 94 -15.05 -2.09 7.91
N GLY A 95 -13.87 -2.06 7.24
CA GLY A 95 -13.05 -0.86 7.07
C GLY A 95 -13.74 0.28 6.30
N TYR A 96 -14.75 -0.02 5.48
CA TYR A 96 -15.54 1.00 4.77
C TYR A 96 -16.25 1.99 5.72
N GLU A 97 -16.45 1.64 6.99
CA GLU A 97 -17.08 2.55 7.97
C GLU A 97 -16.23 3.81 8.20
N GLY A 98 -14.92 3.72 8.00
CA GLY A 98 -13.99 4.86 8.09
C GLY A 98 -14.33 6.01 7.14
N ILE A 99 -14.94 5.72 5.98
CA ILE A 99 -15.35 6.75 5.00
C ILE A 99 -16.33 7.76 5.63
N TYR A 100 -17.09 7.34 6.63
CA TYR A 100 -18.10 8.13 7.32
C TYR A 100 -17.62 8.71 8.66
N SER A 101 -16.28 8.75 8.87
CA SER A 101 -15.70 9.37 10.06
C SER A 101 -16.05 10.85 10.15
N LYS A 102 -16.12 11.36 11.38
CA LYS A 102 -16.34 12.79 11.64
C LYS A 102 -15.15 13.66 11.22
N ASP A 103 -13.99 13.04 11.10
CA ASP A 103 -12.72 13.72 10.75
C ASP A 103 -12.56 13.89 9.23
N ARG A 104 -13.54 13.44 8.42
CA ARG A 104 -13.56 13.64 6.96
C ARG A 104 -13.53 15.12 6.60
N ILE A 105 -12.66 15.48 5.66
CA ILE A 105 -12.58 16.83 5.10
C ILE A 105 -13.51 16.92 3.89
N TYR A 106 -14.39 17.92 3.89
CA TYR A 106 -15.35 18.17 2.80
C TYR A 106 -15.11 19.49 2.09
N LYS A 107 -14.15 20.31 2.53
CA LYS A 107 -13.90 21.65 1.99
C LYS A 107 -12.41 21.91 1.94
N THR A 108 -11.97 22.62 0.91
CA THR A 108 -10.59 23.13 0.87
C THR A 108 -10.41 24.23 1.91
N LEU A 109 -9.36 24.09 2.71
CA LEU A 109 -9.04 25.04 3.77
C LEU A 109 -7.67 25.68 3.49
N ILE A 110 -7.57 26.99 3.66
CA ILE A 110 -6.31 27.73 3.54
C ILE A 110 -6.03 28.51 4.82
N ARG A 111 -4.77 28.60 5.21
CA ARG A 111 -4.38 29.33 6.41
C ARG A 111 -4.21 30.83 6.10
N GLN A 112 -4.97 31.67 6.82
CA GLN A 112 -4.83 33.12 6.82
C GLN A 112 -4.84 33.60 8.28
N ASP A 113 -3.91 34.43 8.63
CA ASP A 113 -3.79 34.99 10.00
C ASP A 113 -3.88 33.90 11.10
N SER A 114 -3.18 32.78 10.89
CA SER A 114 -3.14 31.61 11.79
C SER A 114 -4.48 30.83 11.91
N LYS A 115 -5.49 31.14 11.10
CA LYS A 115 -6.78 30.44 11.06
C LYS A 115 -6.97 29.74 9.72
N LEU A 116 -7.57 28.57 9.76
CA LEU A 116 -8.02 27.87 8.57
C LEU A 116 -9.38 28.44 8.14
N ILE A 117 -9.45 28.91 6.92
CA ILE A 117 -10.67 29.44 6.29
C ILE A 117 -10.98 28.66 5.03
N GLU A 118 -12.24 28.61 4.64
CA GLU A 118 -12.68 27.93 3.42
C GLU A 118 -12.21 28.68 2.17
N LEU A 119 -11.65 27.95 1.21
CA LEU A 119 -11.28 28.47 -0.11
C LEU A 119 -12.31 28.00 -1.14
N GLU A 120 -12.78 28.92 -1.99
CA GLU A 120 -13.73 28.59 -3.07
C GLU A 120 -13.11 27.63 -4.07
N ARG A 121 -13.89 26.60 -4.49
CA ARG A 121 -13.43 25.53 -5.37
C ARG A 121 -12.76 26.03 -6.66
N GLN A 122 -13.28 27.11 -7.23
CA GLN A 122 -12.78 27.69 -8.50
C GLN A 122 -11.35 28.27 -8.38
N LEU A 123 -10.92 28.63 -7.19
CA LEU A 123 -9.60 29.25 -6.92
C LEU A 123 -8.54 28.23 -6.46
N VAL A 124 -8.93 26.98 -6.23
CA VAL A 124 -8.06 25.99 -5.55
C VAL A 124 -6.83 25.63 -6.38
N THR A 125 -6.98 25.27 -7.65
CA THR A 125 -5.87 24.85 -8.53
C THR A 125 -4.92 26.02 -8.82
N GLN A 126 -5.48 27.20 -9.08
CA GLN A 126 -4.68 28.41 -9.24
C GLN A 126 -3.87 28.70 -7.97
N LYS A 127 -4.50 28.61 -6.78
CA LYS A 127 -3.81 28.89 -5.50
C LYS A 127 -2.72 27.88 -5.21
N ILE A 128 -2.92 26.60 -5.49
CA ILE A 128 -1.90 25.57 -5.37
C ILE A 128 -0.73 25.87 -6.32
N SER A 129 -1.00 26.23 -7.57
CA SER A 129 0.03 26.58 -8.55
C SER A 129 0.83 27.81 -8.15
N GLU A 130 0.17 28.85 -7.59
CA GLU A 130 0.84 30.00 -7.00
C GLU A 130 1.79 29.60 -5.87
N LEU A 131 1.31 28.78 -4.91
CA LEU A 131 2.11 28.31 -3.79
C LEU A 131 3.31 27.46 -4.25
N LEU A 132 3.12 26.56 -5.21
CA LEU A 132 4.22 25.75 -5.79
C LEU A 132 5.27 26.64 -6.46
N ASN A 133 4.86 27.64 -7.24
CA ASN A 133 5.77 28.58 -7.89
C ASN A 133 6.50 29.45 -6.86
N ASP A 134 5.83 29.88 -5.79
CA ASP A 134 6.46 30.63 -4.70
C ASP A 134 7.48 29.75 -3.96
N MET A 135 7.15 28.49 -3.66
CA MET A 135 8.11 27.54 -3.05
C MET A 135 9.36 27.35 -3.92
N ILE A 136 9.19 27.20 -5.24
CA ILE A 136 10.32 27.04 -6.17
C ILE A 136 11.16 28.31 -6.25
N ARG A 137 10.51 29.47 -6.39
CA ARG A 137 11.20 30.77 -6.49
C ARG A 137 11.99 31.08 -5.24
N ASP A 138 11.41 30.87 -4.06
CA ASP A 138 11.95 31.32 -2.78
C ASP A 138 12.96 30.35 -2.17
N ASN A 139 12.86 29.06 -2.47
CA ASN A 139 13.68 28.04 -1.84
C ASN A 139 14.51 27.21 -2.83
N GLY A 140 14.14 27.19 -4.11
CA GLY A 140 14.69 26.26 -5.11
C GLY A 140 14.07 24.87 -5.02
N THR A 141 14.13 24.10 -6.10
CA THR A 141 13.53 22.77 -6.21
C THR A 141 14.15 21.73 -5.27
N ASP A 142 15.42 21.89 -4.92
CA ASP A 142 16.15 20.98 -4.02
C ASP A 142 15.72 21.07 -2.55
N LYS A 143 14.96 22.13 -2.18
CA LYS A 143 14.43 22.34 -0.82
C LYS A 143 12.94 22.01 -0.70
N ILE A 144 12.36 21.37 -1.69
CA ILE A 144 10.97 20.93 -1.69
C ILE A 144 10.93 19.41 -1.60
N GLY A 145 10.14 18.86 -0.66
CA GLY A 145 9.89 17.44 -0.49
C GLY A 145 8.49 17.07 -0.95
N CYS A 146 8.38 16.08 -1.84
CA CYS A 146 7.12 15.54 -2.35
C CYS A 146 6.94 14.12 -1.82
N LEU A 147 5.95 13.89 -0.96
CA LEU A 147 5.68 12.59 -0.35
C LEU A 147 4.25 12.15 -0.66
N ILE A 148 4.10 10.91 -1.12
CA ILE A 148 2.81 10.32 -1.51
C ILE A 148 2.61 8.98 -0.83
N SER A 149 1.37 8.69 -0.45
CA SER A 149 1.01 7.38 0.10
C SER A 149 0.95 6.30 -0.98
N ALA A 150 1.50 5.14 -0.71
CA ALA A 150 1.33 3.95 -1.54
C ALA A 150 -0.09 3.33 -1.46
N ARG A 151 -1.05 3.99 -0.80
CA ARG A 151 -2.49 3.71 -0.90
C ARG A 151 -3.16 4.43 -2.06
N SER A 152 -2.46 5.35 -2.72
CA SER A 152 -2.95 6.09 -3.87
C SER A 152 -3.08 5.18 -5.11
N THR A 153 -3.96 5.54 -6.02
CA THR A 153 -4.15 4.81 -7.28
C THR A 153 -2.94 4.94 -8.20
N ASN A 154 -2.78 4.04 -9.15
CA ASN A 154 -1.70 4.13 -10.14
C ASN A 154 -1.74 5.45 -10.92
N GLU A 155 -2.96 5.94 -11.20
CA GLU A 155 -3.20 7.20 -11.90
C GLU A 155 -2.71 8.39 -11.07
N GLU A 156 -2.98 8.40 -9.76
CA GLU A 156 -2.52 9.44 -8.84
C GLU A 156 -0.99 9.39 -8.67
N LEU A 157 -0.43 8.20 -8.49
CA LEU A 157 1.02 7.98 -8.39
C LEU A 157 1.76 8.46 -9.64
N PHE A 158 1.22 8.14 -10.82
CA PHE A 158 1.77 8.57 -12.10
C PHE A 158 1.76 10.08 -12.25
N LEU A 159 0.63 10.74 -11.99
CA LEU A 159 0.52 12.19 -12.11
C LEU A 159 1.32 12.94 -11.06
N PHE A 160 1.40 12.42 -9.84
CA PHE A 160 2.19 13.05 -8.77
C PHE A 160 3.68 13.05 -9.12
N GLN A 161 4.19 11.93 -9.65
CA GLN A 161 5.55 11.85 -10.17
C GLN A 161 5.77 12.81 -11.35
N LYS A 162 4.83 12.86 -12.33
CA LYS A 162 4.89 13.79 -13.47
C LYS A 162 4.90 15.24 -13.01
N LEU A 163 4.10 15.63 -12.03
CA LEU A 163 4.07 16.96 -11.46
C LEU A 163 5.42 17.31 -10.81
N ALA A 164 5.92 16.47 -9.89
CA ALA A 164 7.16 16.73 -9.19
C ALA A 164 8.34 16.85 -10.15
N ARG A 165 8.52 15.86 -11.04
CA ARG A 165 9.62 15.86 -12.03
C ARG A 165 9.48 16.99 -13.05
N GLY A 166 8.26 17.29 -13.51
CA GLY A 166 7.99 18.39 -14.44
C GLY A 166 8.34 19.75 -13.85
N LEU A 167 8.16 19.95 -12.55
CA LEU A 167 8.60 21.13 -11.81
C LEU A 167 10.10 21.14 -11.48
N GLY A 168 10.84 20.09 -11.82
CA GLY A 168 12.27 19.94 -11.51
C GLY A 168 12.55 19.50 -10.07
N ILE A 169 11.55 19.06 -9.32
CA ILE A 169 11.70 18.56 -7.94
C ILE A 169 12.19 17.12 -7.99
N LYS A 170 13.35 16.85 -7.38
CA LYS A 170 13.99 15.52 -7.34
C LYS A 170 13.61 14.73 -6.09
N ASN A 171 13.24 15.40 -5.02
CA ASN A 171 12.92 14.82 -3.72
C ASN A 171 11.49 14.30 -3.74
N ILE A 172 11.31 13.07 -4.18
CA ILE A 172 10.03 12.37 -4.23
C ILE A 172 10.17 10.99 -3.62
N ASP A 173 9.26 10.58 -2.72
CA ASP A 173 9.26 9.25 -2.14
C ASP A 173 7.86 8.84 -1.65
N HIS A 174 7.62 7.53 -1.59
CA HIS A 174 6.42 6.92 -0.99
C HIS A 174 6.74 6.09 0.26
N ARG A 175 8.02 5.81 0.55
CA ARG A 175 8.51 4.92 1.60
C ARG A 175 8.65 5.67 2.93
N THR A 176 7.55 6.23 3.43
CA THR A 176 7.55 7.13 4.59
C THR A 176 7.79 6.43 5.93
N ASN A 177 7.62 5.11 5.99
CA ASN A 177 7.81 4.28 7.18
C ASN A 177 9.17 3.56 7.23
N GLU A 178 10.11 3.92 6.35
CA GLU A 178 11.48 3.40 6.31
C GLU A 178 12.49 4.43 6.86
N CYS A 179 13.67 3.95 7.30
CA CYS A 179 14.73 4.82 7.82
C CYS A 179 16.14 4.48 7.33
N ASP A 180 16.36 3.31 6.72
CA ASP A 180 17.64 2.90 6.13
C ASP A 180 17.48 2.63 4.63
N PHE A 181 18.06 3.49 3.81
CA PHE A 181 17.95 3.46 2.35
C PHE A 181 19.24 3.03 1.65
N SER A 182 20.25 2.55 2.39
CA SER A 182 21.57 2.22 1.83
C SER A 182 21.53 1.07 0.80
N TYR A 183 20.45 0.26 0.80
CA TYR A 183 20.24 -0.83 -0.17
C TYR A 183 19.30 -0.46 -1.33
N GLN A 184 18.81 0.78 -1.41
CA GLN A 184 17.74 1.17 -2.34
C GLN A 184 18.05 0.91 -3.83
N ASP A 185 19.32 1.07 -4.25
CA ASP A 185 19.73 0.83 -5.64
C ASP A 185 19.65 -0.65 -6.03
N ASN A 186 19.75 -1.55 -5.03
CA ASN A 186 19.65 -3.00 -5.21
C ASN A 186 18.23 -3.54 -4.91
N TYR A 187 17.28 -2.67 -4.57
CA TYR A 187 15.90 -3.08 -4.35
C TYR A 187 15.22 -3.37 -5.69
N PRO A 188 14.30 -4.36 -5.78
CA PRO A 188 13.63 -4.67 -7.04
C PRO A 188 12.83 -3.47 -7.58
N VAL A 189 12.70 -3.40 -8.90
CA VAL A 189 11.87 -2.39 -9.58
C VAL A 189 10.40 -2.62 -9.29
N MET A 190 10.01 -3.90 -9.26
CA MET A 190 8.66 -4.36 -8.96
C MET A 190 8.70 -5.33 -7.78
N PRO A 191 8.67 -4.84 -6.52
CA PRO A 191 8.57 -5.72 -5.36
C PRO A 191 7.31 -6.59 -5.46
N SER A 192 7.47 -7.91 -5.37
CA SER A 192 6.40 -8.87 -5.57
C SER A 192 6.52 -10.07 -4.63
N LEU A 193 5.48 -10.90 -4.55
CA LEU A 193 5.50 -12.15 -3.77
C LEU A 193 6.55 -13.17 -4.27
N GLY A 194 7.06 -13.00 -5.50
CA GLY A 194 7.99 -13.93 -6.13
C GLY A 194 7.32 -15.07 -6.91
N CYS A 195 6.01 -15.21 -6.78
CA CYS A 195 5.18 -16.18 -7.49
C CYS A 195 3.72 -15.72 -7.50
N ASP A 196 2.87 -16.37 -8.25
CA ASP A 196 1.42 -16.23 -8.12
C ASP A 196 0.95 -16.78 -6.75
N ILE A 197 -0.09 -16.16 -6.18
CA ILE A 197 -0.68 -16.60 -4.91
C ILE A 197 -1.24 -18.01 -5.01
N SER A 198 -1.78 -18.36 -6.18
CA SER A 198 -2.28 -19.72 -6.48
C SER A 198 -1.19 -20.78 -6.45
N ASP A 199 0.08 -20.41 -6.69
CA ASP A 199 1.20 -21.34 -6.83
C ASP A 199 1.99 -21.58 -5.52
N LEU A 200 1.56 -21.00 -4.42
CA LEU A 200 2.22 -21.18 -3.11
C LEU A 200 2.35 -22.65 -2.69
N ASP A 201 1.40 -23.49 -3.09
CA ASP A 201 1.40 -24.93 -2.80
C ASP A 201 2.34 -25.75 -3.72
N SER A 202 2.98 -25.10 -4.71
CA SER A 202 4.01 -25.73 -5.55
C SER A 202 5.40 -25.73 -4.91
N PHE A 203 5.58 -25.02 -3.79
CA PHE A 203 6.85 -24.95 -3.06
C PHE A 203 6.94 -26.04 -1.99
N ASP A 204 8.13 -26.67 -1.90
CA ASP A 204 8.44 -27.64 -0.83
C ASP A 204 8.63 -26.92 0.51
N ASN A 205 9.25 -25.73 0.49
CA ASN A 205 9.58 -24.95 1.67
C ASN A 205 9.22 -23.47 1.46
N ILE A 206 8.63 -22.85 2.48
CA ILE A 206 8.37 -21.41 2.53
C ILE A 206 8.97 -20.86 3.83
N ILE A 207 9.81 -19.83 3.72
CA ILE A 207 10.45 -19.17 4.86
C ILE A 207 9.84 -17.77 5.00
N LEU A 208 9.20 -17.52 6.10
CA LEU A 208 8.61 -16.23 6.47
C LEU A 208 9.59 -15.47 7.36
N ILE A 209 9.98 -14.25 6.99
CA ILE A 209 10.93 -13.43 7.72
C ILE A 209 10.32 -12.08 8.02
N GLY A 210 10.19 -11.73 9.31
CA GLY A 210 9.69 -10.40 9.71
C GLY A 210 8.26 -10.11 9.26
N VAL A 211 7.36 -11.08 9.35
CA VAL A 211 5.95 -10.92 8.95
C VAL A 211 5.02 -11.66 9.92
N ASN A 212 3.93 -11.01 10.30
CA ASN A 212 2.82 -11.63 11.00
C ASN A 212 1.69 -11.88 9.98
N ILE A 213 1.76 -13.05 9.31
CA ILE A 213 0.84 -13.39 8.22
C ILE A 213 -0.61 -13.32 8.67
N LYS A 214 -0.92 -13.82 9.86
CA LYS A 214 -2.29 -13.85 10.39
C LYS A 214 -2.93 -12.47 10.46
N SER A 215 -2.24 -11.50 11.02
CA SER A 215 -2.79 -10.15 11.26
C SER A 215 -2.57 -9.21 10.08
N GLU A 216 -1.43 -9.29 9.39
CA GLU A 216 -1.09 -8.38 8.31
C GLU A 216 -1.70 -8.80 6.96
N PHE A 217 -1.73 -10.11 6.68
CA PHE A 217 -2.18 -10.68 5.40
C PHE A 217 -3.12 -11.89 5.58
N PRO A 218 -4.33 -11.70 6.17
CA PRO A 218 -5.22 -12.81 6.53
C PRO A 218 -5.59 -13.71 5.34
N ILE A 219 -5.74 -13.16 4.15
CA ILE A 219 -6.05 -13.94 2.94
C ILE A 219 -4.85 -14.83 2.55
N LEU A 220 -3.63 -14.32 2.66
CA LEU A 220 -2.44 -15.12 2.42
C LEU A 220 -2.30 -16.25 3.46
N SER A 221 -2.74 -16.03 4.72
CA SER A 221 -2.81 -17.08 5.74
C SER A 221 -3.66 -18.27 5.30
N VAL A 222 -4.81 -18.02 4.66
CA VAL A 222 -5.66 -19.07 4.10
C VAL A 222 -4.92 -19.90 3.05
N ARG A 223 -4.23 -19.23 2.12
CA ARG A 223 -3.45 -19.86 1.06
C ARG A 223 -2.28 -20.69 1.60
N LEU A 224 -1.55 -20.15 2.57
CA LEU A 224 -0.45 -20.88 3.23
C LEU A 224 -0.96 -22.10 4.01
N ASN A 225 -2.10 -22.00 4.69
CA ASN A 225 -2.72 -23.16 5.33
C ASN A 225 -3.10 -24.26 4.32
N GLN A 226 -3.57 -23.89 3.13
CA GLN A 226 -3.85 -24.83 2.06
C GLN A 226 -2.55 -25.49 1.55
N ALA A 227 -1.47 -24.72 1.38
CA ALA A 227 -0.15 -25.23 0.99
C ALA A 227 0.38 -26.23 2.03
N VAL A 228 0.28 -25.95 3.33
CA VAL A 228 0.67 -26.88 4.40
C VAL A 228 -0.12 -28.20 4.32
N LYS A 229 -1.41 -28.14 4.06
CA LYS A 229 -2.25 -29.36 3.89
C LYS A 229 -1.83 -30.19 2.69
N LYS A 230 -1.17 -29.60 1.67
CA LYS A 230 -0.60 -30.29 0.51
C LYS A 230 0.85 -30.75 0.74
N GLY A 231 1.47 -30.41 1.87
CA GLY A 231 2.79 -30.91 2.27
C GLY A 231 3.90 -29.86 2.30
N THR A 232 3.64 -28.61 1.95
CA THR A 232 4.60 -27.50 2.06
C THR A 232 5.00 -27.29 3.51
N LYS A 233 6.30 -27.17 3.78
CA LYS A 233 6.86 -26.89 5.11
C LYS A 233 7.06 -25.39 5.28
N ILE A 234 6.48 -24.81 6.32
CA ILE A 234 6.60 -23.39 6.60
C ILE A 234 7.52 -23.16 7.80
N TYR A 235 8.49 -22.27 7.60
CA TYR A 235 9.48 -21.82 8.57
C TYR A 235 9.23 -20.37 8.91
N SER A 236 9.17 -19.98 10.18
CA SER A 236 8.98 -18.60 10.61
C SER A 236 10.16 -18.10 11.41
N ILE A 237 10.74 -16.98 10.98
CA ILE A 237 11.81 -16.25 11.66
C ILE A 237 11.26 -14.84 11.90
N ASN A 238 10.86 -14.55 13.13
CA ASN A 238 10.13 -13.33 13.43
C ASN A 238 10.67 -12.63 14.69
N PHE A 239 10.23 -11.39 14.91
CA PHE A 239 10.66 -10.55 16.04
C PHE A 239 9.77 -10.73 17.27
N ASP A 240 8.60 -11.32 17.11
CA ASP A 240 7.63 -11.54 18.17
C ASP A 240 7.16 -13.01 18.27
N SER A 241 6.33 -13.28 19.27
CA SER A 241 5.77 -14.62 19.54
C SER A 241 4.40 -14.83 18.89
N SER A 242 4.00 -13.99 17.91
CA SER A 242 2.72 -14.13 17.21
C SER A 242 2.44 -15.57 16.77
N SER A 243 1.19 -15.99 16.80
CA SER A 243 0.77 -17.33 16.41
C SER A 243 0.13 -17.28 15.01
N GLU A 244 0.54 -18.20 14.16
CA GLU A 244 -0.09 -18.41 12.87
C GLU A 244 -1.33 -19.33 12.99
N ASP A 245 -2.23 -19.25 12.02
CA ASP A 245 -3.44 -20.10 11.96
C ASP A 245 -3.16 -21.47 11.30
N PHE A 246 -1.90 -21.78 11.03
CA PHE A 246 -1.44 -23.06 10.44
C PHE A 246 -0.20 -23.58 11.18
N PRO A 247 0.07 -24.90 11.13
CA PRO A 247 1.23 -25.48 11.79
C PRO A 247 2.52 -25.03 11.10
N LEU A 248 3.49 -24.62 11.93
CA LEU A 248 4.83 -24.27 11.48
C LEU A 248 5.75 -25.49 11.64
N PHE A 249 6.56 -25.78 10.62
CA PHE A 249 7.62 -26.79 10.71
C PHE A 249 8.77 -26.33 11.62
N PHE A 250 9.06 -25.02 11.59
CA PHE A 250 10.08 -24.41 12.43
C PHE A 250 9.66 -22.98 12.80
N LYS A 251 9.93 -22.58 14.04
CA LYS A 251 9.72 -21.21 14.50
C LYS A 251 10.94 -20.73 15.29
N LYS A 252 11.42 -19.53 14.95
CA LYS A 252 12.50 -18.86 15.68
C LYS A 252 12.14 -17.42 15.92
N ILE A 253 12.23 -16.98 17.16
CA ILE A 253 12.15 -15.57 17.53
C ILE A 253 13.58 -15.03 17.59
N VAL A 254 13.83 -13.93 16.94
CA VAL A 254 15.14 -13.26 16.88
C VAL A 254 14.97 -11.78 17.22
N ASN A 255 15.99 -11.17 17.82
CA ASN A 255 16.03 -9.73 17.96
C ASN A 255 16.47 -9.07 16.63
N ASN A 256 16.13 -7.82 16.43
CA ASN A 256 16.49 -7.07 15.22
C ASN A 256 18.00 -7.15 14.90
N LYS A 257 18.84 -7.07 15.93
CA LYS A 257 20.32 -7.16 15.79
C LYS A 257 20.83 -8.55 15.47
N ASP A 258 20.08 -9.57 15.84
CA ASP A 258 20.50 -10.98 15.73
C ASP A 258 20.08 -11.61 14.40
N LEU A 259 19.23 -10.94 13.60
CA LEU A 259 18.76 -11.49 12.33
C LEU A 259 19.91 -11.67 11.33
N VAL A 260 20.81 -10.70 11.22
CA VAL A 260 22.02 -10.81 10.40
C VAL A 260 22.90 -11.97 10.87
N THR A 261 23.13 -12.07 12.19
CA THR A 261 23.92 -13.16 12.80
C THR A 261 23.27 -14.52 12.59
N PHE A 262 21.95 -14.60 12.58
CA PHE A 262 21.21 -15.83 12.31
C PHE A 262 21.54 -16.40 10.91
N PHE A 263 21.53 -15.56 9.89
CA PHE A 263 21.82 -15.99 8.51
C PHE A 263 23.31 -16.14 8.19
N THR A 264 24.21 -15.54 8.98
CA THR A 264 25.68 -15.68 8.80
C THR A 264 26.26 -16.88 9.55
N ASN A 265 25.60 -17.38 10.56
CA ASN A 265 26.09 -18.49 11.36
C ASN A 265 25.69 -19.84 10.74
N GLU A 266 26.65 -20.57 10.19
CA GLU A 266 26.44 -21.87 9.55
C GLU A 266 25.69 -22.89 10.43
N LYS A 267 25.81 -22.82 11.77
CA LYS A 267 25.10 -23.70 12.68
C LYS A 267 23.61 -23.39 12.81
N ASN A 268 23.21 -22.15 12.53
CA ASN A 268 21.81 -21.71 12.61
C ASN A 268 21.14 -21.68 11.22
N THR A 269 21.93 -21.78 10.14
CA THR A 269 21.44 -21.68 8.79
C THR A 269 20.55 -22.87 8.46
N LEU A 270 19.34 -22.58 7.98
CA LEU A 270 18.44 -23.59 7.48
C LEU A 270 19.01 -24.11 6.14
N ASN A 271 19.52 -25.35 6.15
CA ASN A 271 20.08 -25.98 4.97
C ASN A 271 18.98 -26.73 4.22
N PHE A 272 18.69 -26.28 3.02
CA PHE A 272 17.76 -26.96 2.11
C PHE A 272 18.51 -27.67 1.00
N ASN A 273 17.96 -28.79 0.54
CA ASN A 273 18.44 -29.41 -0.68
C ASN A 273 18.15 -28.47 -1.86
N LYS A 274 19.17 -28.20 -2.69
CA LYS A 274 19.06 -27.31 -3.88
C LYS A 274 18.03 -27.78 -4.92
N ASP A 275 17.60 -29.02 -4.83
CA ASP A 275 16.55 -29.60 -5.70
C ASP A 275 15.13 -29.30 -5.18
N GLN A 276 14.99 -28.80 -3.94
CA GLN A 276 13.70 -28.40 -3.37
C GLN A 276 13.36 -26.96 -3.74
N LYS A 277 12.13 -26.77 -4.22
CA LYS A 277 11.63 -25.41 -4.48
C LYS A 277 11.42 -24.68 -3.16
N THR A 278 12.17 -23.62 -2.95
CA THR A 278 12.10 -22.82 -1.74
C THR A 278 11.72 -21.38 -2.05
N LEU A 279 10.73 -20.85 -1.35
CA LEU A 279 10.32 -19.44 -1.38
C LEU A 279 10.72 -18.78 -0.06
N VAL A 280 11.42 -17.66 -0.13
CA VAL A 280 11.75 -16.83 1.03
C VAL A 280 10.92 -15.55 0.92
N ILE A 281 10.10 -15.26 1.92
CA ILE A 281 9.21 -14.12 1.96
C ILE A 281 9.68 -13.12 3.00
N ASN A 282 10.07 -11.94 2.56
CA ASN A 282 10.37 -10.81 3.43
C ASN A 282 9.09 -10.04 3.75
N GLY A 283 8.82 -9.82 5.02
CA GLY A 283 7.65 -9.06 5.47
C GLY A 283 7.95 -7.59 5.76
N PRO A 284 6.90 -6.79 6.00
CA PRO A 284 7.00 -5.36 6.22
C PRO A 284 7.78 -4.94 7.47
N ALA A 285 7.91 -5.82 8.46
CA ALA A 285 8.69 -5.49 9.66
C ALA A 285 10.19 -5.27 9.35
N ILE A 286 10.70 -5.83 8.22
CA ILE A 286 12.09 -5.64 7.82
C ILE A 286 12.33 -4.20 7.34
N SER A 287 11.37 -3.61 6.62
CA SER A 287 11.50 -2.24 6.08
C SER A 287 11.62 -1.17 7.19
N ARG A 288 11.17 -1.50 8.40
CA ARG A 288 11.21 -0.62 9.57
C ARG A 288 12.45 -0.80 10.44
N LEU A 289 13.41 -1.64 10.02
CA LEU A 289 14.66 -1.84 10.76
C LEU A 289 15.67 -0.74 10.44
N SER A 290 16.39 -0.26 11.45
CA SER A 290 17.49 0.71 11.28
C SER A 290 18.73 0.09 10.60
N ASN A 291 18.77 -1.21 10.41
CA ASN A 291 19.79 -1.96 9.67
C ASN A 291 19.16 -2.80 8.54
N GLN A 292 18.07 -2.30 7.96
CA GLN A 292 17.33 -2.94 6.86
C GLN A 292 18.26 -3.36 5.72
N SER A 293 19.17 -2.49 5.33
CA SER A 293 20.10 -2.70 4.22
C SER A 293 21.01 -3.92 4.41
N ASP A 294 21.55 -4.10 5.62
CA ASP A 294 22.35 -5.26 5.96
C ASP A 294 21.51 -6.55 5.92
N VAL A 295 20.29 -6.48 6.48
CA VAL A 295 19.36 -7.61 6.51
C VAL A 295 18.98 -8.03 5.08
N LEU A 296 18.59 -7.08 4.23
CA LEU A 296 18.22 -7.37 2.84
C LEU A 296 19.39 -7.94 2.05
N SER A 297 20.61 -7.38 2.21
CA SER A 297 21.82 -7.88 1.55
C SER A 297 22.12 -9.34 1.93
N ILE A 298 21.95 -9.69 3.22
CA ILE A 298 22.26 -11.04 3.68
C ILE A 298 21.19 -12.05 3.25
N ILE A 299 19.90 -11.66 3.27
CA ILE A 299 18.80 -12.50 2.78
C ILE A 299 18.97 -12.74 1.28
N HIS A 300 19.33 -11.73 0.50
CA HIS A 300 19.61 -11.86 -0.92
C HIS A 300 20.71 -12.91 -1.18
N LYS A 301 21.87 -12.78 -0.49
CA LYS A 301 22.97 -13.75 -0.59
C LYS A 301 22.54 -15.14 -0.18
N TYR A 302 21.74 -15.26 0.87
CA TYR A 302 21.20 -16.54 1.33
C TYR A 302 20.31 -17.18 0.26
N CYS A 303 19.36 -16.44 -0.30
CA CYS A 303 18.50 -16.93 -1.39
C CYS A 303 19.29 -17.43 -2.60
N LEU A 304 20.32 -16.69 -3.01
CA LEU A 304 21.22 -17.13 -4.09
C LEU A 304 21.95 -18.43 -3.75
N SER A 305 22.41 -18.60 -2.50
CA SER A 305 23.17 -19.78 -2.07
C SER A 305 22.34 -21.08 -2.11
N ILE A 306 21.05 -21.00 -1.82
CA ILE A 306 20.12 -22.13 -1.82
C ILE A 306 19.23 -22.20 -3.08
N LYS A 307 19.43 -21.29 -4.04
CA LYS A 307 18.60 -21.14 -5.27
C LYS A 307 17.11 -20.94 -4.97
N ALA A 308 16.81 -20.19 -3.94
CA ALA A 308 15.42 -19.85 -3.58
C ALA A 308 14.86 -18.74 -4.46
N THR A 309 13.53 -18.71 -4.57
CA THR A 309 12.80 -17.54 -5.02
C THR A 309 12.68 -16.55 -3.87
N LEU A 310 12.88 -15.26 -4.12
CA LEU A 310 12.69 -14.19 -3.13
C LEU A 310 11.37 -13.48 -3.38
N GLY A 311 10.49 -13.51 -2.39
CA GLY A 311 9.26 -12.72 -2.30
C GLY A 311 9.40 -11.57 -1.32
N ILE A 312 8.70 -10.47 -1.58
CA ILE A 312 8.62 -9.30 -0.71
C ILE A 312 7.15 -8.95 -0.51
N LEU A 313 6.69 -8.92 0.72
CA LEU A 313 5.37 -8.39 1.07
C LEU A 313 5.53 -6.92 1.46
N THR A 314 4.74 -6.07 0.81
CA THR A 314 4.77 -4.62 1.01
C THR A 314 3.67 -4.16 1.96
N ASP A 315 3.82 -2.98 2.57
CA ASP A 315 2.91 -2.47 3.60
C ASP A 315 1.50 -2.11 3.08
N TYR A 316 1.41 -1.50 1.89
CA TYR A 316 0.18 -0.87 1.39
C TYR A 316 -0.34 -1.56 0.13
N CYS A 317 -1.61 -1.33 -0.16
CA CYS A 317 -2.33 -1.99 -1.27
C CYS A 317 -1.71 -1.75 -2.66
N ASN A 318 -1.00 -0.64 -2.86
CA ASN A 318 -0.40 -0.26 -4.14
C ASN A 318 1.09 0.11 -4.04
N SER A 319 1.82 -0.45 -3.07
CA SER A 319 3.26 -0.19 -2.95
C SER A 319 4.03 -0.60 -4.21
N THR A 320 3.67 -1.74 -4.83
CA THR A 320 4.24 -2.18 -6.10
C THR A 320 4.01 -1.15 -7.21
N GLY A 321 2.79 -0.59 -7.30
CA GLY A 321 2.46 0.49 -8.22
C GLY A 321 3.28 1.76 -7.96
N ALA A 322 3.52 2.11 -6.70
CA ALA A 322 4.32 3.27 -6.34
C ALA A 322 5.80 3.13 -6.76
N TRP A 323 6.37 1.93 -6.64
CA TRP A 323 7.70 1.62 -7.15
C TRP A 323 7.77 1.73 -8.68
N ILE A 324 6.84 1.09 -9.39
CA ILE A 324 6.82 1.08 -10.87
C ILE A 324 6.56 2.48 -11.43
N SER A 325 5.71 3.28 -10.78
CA SER A 325 5.42 4.65 -11.18
C SER A 325 6.57 5.63 -10.90
N GLY A 326 7.68 5.19 -10.30
CA GLY A 326 8.87 6.04 -10.07
C GLY A 326 8.70 7.06 -8.95
N ASN A 327 7.80 6.80 -7.95
CA ASN A 327 7.69 7.63 -6.75
C ASN A 327 8.78 7.30 -5.74
N VAL A 328 10.01 7.31 -6.21
CA VAL A 328 11.25 7.11 -5.45
C VAL A 328 12.34 8.06 -5.97
N PRO A 329 13.32 8.48 -5.15
CA PRO A 329 14.26 9.53 -5.54
C PRO A 329 15.27 9.12 -6.60
N HIS A 330 15.55 7.83 -6.76
CA HIS A 330 16.63 7.27 -7.56
C HIS A 330 16.19 6.64 -8.89
N ARG A 331 14.87 6.54 -9.15
CA ARG A 331 14.31 5.95 -10.38
C ARG A 331 13.13 6.76 -10.90
N GLU A 332 12.94 6.74 -12.20
CA GLU A 332 11.73 7.16 -12.90
C GLU A 332 10.78 5.99 -13.11
N ILE A 333 9.70 6.24 -13.86
CA ILE A 333 8.70 5.23 -14.25
C ILE A 333 9.42 4.01 -14.84
N ALA A 334 8.86 2.83 -14.56
CA ALA A 334 9.38 1.54 -15.02
C ALA A 334 10.82 1.25 -14.56
N GLY A 335 11.29 1.87 -13.48
CA GLY A 335 12.59 1.60 -12.88
C GLY A 335 13.80 2.21 -13.62
N VAL A 336 13.57 3.14 -14.53
CA VAL A 336 14.66 3.84 -15.22
C VAL A 336 15.51 4.62 -14.22
N SER A 337 16.81 4.37 -14.20
CA SER A 337 17.74 5.00 -13.26
C SER A 337 17.94 6.49 -13.55
N ILE A 338 18.00 7.31 -12.51
CA ILE A 338 18.23 8.75 -12.56
C ILE A 338 19.71 9.04 -12.25
N LYS A 339 20.34 9.94 -13.02
CA LYS A 339 21.74 10.34 -12.78
C LYS A 339 21.89 11.17 -11.50
N GLU A 340 20.98 12.10 -11.28
CA GLU A 340 20.97 13.00 -10.12
C GLU A 340 19.83 12.63 -9.21
N GLN A 341 20.12 11.81 -8.21
CA GLN A 341 19.12 11.32 -7.24
C GLN A 341 18.68 12.45 -6.32
N GLY A 342 17.40 12.44 -5.93
CA GLY A 342 16.86 13.28 -4.87
C GLY A 342 17.08 12.67 -3.47
N LEU A 343 16.57 13.34 -2.46
CA LEU A 343 16.52 12.84 -1.09
C LEU A 343 15.41 11.80 -0.95
N ASN A 344 15.66 10.72 -0.22
CA ASN A 344 14.62 9.80 0.23
C ASN A 344 13.75 10.40 1.34
N SER A 345 12.67 9.74 1.72
CA SER A 345 11.71 10.25 2.72
C SER A 345 12.35 10.59 4.06
N TYR A 346 13.24 9.76 4.59
CA TYR A 346 13.93 10.01 5.86
C TYR A 346 14.91 11.18 5.78
N ASP A 347 15.70 11.25 4.70
CA ASP A 347 16.65 12.34 4.48
C ASP A 347 15.92 13.68 4.26
N MET A 348 14.75 13.70 3.58
CA MET A 348 13.94 14.90 3.47
C MET A 348 13.56 15.46 4.85
N LEU A 349 13.20 14.59 5.80
CA LEU A 349 12.77 14.99 7.13
C LEU A 349 13.95 15.37 8.04
N SER A 350 15.12 14.80 7.83
CA SER A 350 16.32 15.02 8.66
C SER A 350 17.24 16.12 8.11
N SER A 351 17.02 16.60 6.89
CA SER A 351 17.79 17.65 6.24
C SER A 351 17.08 19.03 6.26
N GLU A 352 17.62 20.00 5.52
CA GLU A 352 17.08 21.35 5.42
C GLU A 352 16.03 21.51 4.31
N VAL A 353 15.12 20.55 4.12
CA VAL A 353 13.94 20.72 3.28
C VAL A 353 13.03 21.76 3.94
N SER A 354 12.60 22.73 3.17
CA SER A 354 11.89 23.92 3.68
C SER A 354 10.42 23.97 3.32
N SER A 355 9.95 23.07 2.47
CA SER A 355 8.54 23.03 2.07
C SER A 355 8.13 21.61 1.66
N TYR A 356 6.88 21.24 1.93
CA TYR A 356 6.39 19.89 1.65
C TYR A 356 5.09 19.89 0.85
N VAL A 357 4.99 18.91 -0.04
CA VAL A 357 3.74 18.48 -0.68
C VAL A 357 3.44 17.06 -0.21
N LEU A 358 2.39 16.89 0.59
CA LEU A 358 1.95 15.60 1.10
C LEU A 358 0.67 15.17 0.38
N PHE A 359 0.65 13.96 -0.14
CA PHE A 359 -0.52 13.42 -0.85
C PHE A 359 -0.99 12.11 -0.23
N ASN A 360 -2.24 12.11 0.27
CA ASN A 360 -2.91 10.96 0.86
C ASN A 360 -2.15 10.33 2.04
N LEU A 361 -1.49 11.17 2.85
CA LEU A 361 -0.70 10.78 4.02
C LEU A 361 -1.30 11.36 5.30
N GLU A 362 -1.28 10.57 6.36
CA GLU A 362 -1.60 10.97 7.72
C GLU A 362 -0.30 11.04 8.53
N PRO A 363 0.25 12.25 8.79
CA PRO A 363 1.60 12.40 9.36
C PRO A 363 1.82 11.66 10.68
N GLU A 364 0.79 11.51 11.50
CA GLU A 364 0.87 10.82 12.78
C GLU A 364 1.03 9.30 12.65
N LEU A 365 0.59 8.72 11.54
CA LEU A 365 0.42 7.26 11.37
C LEU A 365 1.32 6.67 10.28
N ASP A 366 1.63 7.43 9.23
CA ASP A 366 2.27 6.91 8.02
C ASP A 366 3.80 7.11 7.99
N PHE A 367 4.39 7.68 9.03
CA PHE A 367 5.83 7.95 9.08
C PHE A 367 6.56 7.09 10.12
N TYR A 368 7.80 6.72 9.81
CA TYR A 368 8.68 5.98 10.71
C TYR A 368 8.83 6.64 12.08
N ASP A 369 9.01 7.97 12.09
CA ASP A 369 9.11 8.77 13.29
C ASP A 369 8.15 9.96 13.22
N SER A 370 7.06 9.87 13.99
CA SER A 370 6.05 10.93 14.06
C SER A 370 6.56 12.26 14.63
N LYS A 371 7.60 12.24 15.48
CA LYS A 371 8.24 13.45 15.99
C LYS A 371 9.13 14.11 14.94
N LEU A 372 9.78 13.31 14.10
CA LEU A 372 10.63 13.83 13.04
C LEU A 372 9.79 14.59 12.01
N ILE A 373 8.68 13.99 11.54
CA ILE A 373 7.76 14.67 10.61
C ILE A 373 7.11 15.90 11.27
N GLU A 374 6.68 15.84 12.53
CA GLU A 374 6.13 17.02 13.22
C GLU A 374 7.14 18.18 13.26
N ASN A 375 8.40 17.90 13.59
CA ASN A 375 9.45 18.90 13.63
C ASN A 375 9.73 19.50 12.24
N SER A 376 9.66 18.68 11.19
CA SER A 376 9.89 19.11 9.80
C SER A 376 8.75 19.99 9.31
N LEU A 377 7.49 19.60 9.54
CA LEU A 377 6.32 20.43 9.20
C LEU A 377 6.28 21.74 9.98
N LYS A 378 6.70 21.74 11.24
CA LYS A 378 6.78 22.95 12.08
C LYS A 378 7.82 23.95 11.58
N LYS A 379 8.95 23.47 11.04
CA LYS A 379 10.04 24.31 10.53
C LYS A 379 9.84 24.74 9.08
N SER A 380 8.96 24.06 8.36
CA SER A 380 8.69 24.34 6.96
C SER A 380 8.05 25.72 6.78
N LYS A 381 8.28 26.31 5.60
CA LYS A 381 7.72 27.60 5.19
C LYS A 381 6.34 27.45 4.54
N CYS A 382 6.11 26.31 3.90
CA CYS A 382 4.83 26.02 3.24
C CYS A 382 4.58 24.52 3.18
N ASN A 383 3.38 24.11 3.58
CA ASN A 383 2.91 22.72 3.56
C ASN A 383 1.60 22.63 2.77
N ILE A 384 1.64 22.02 1.59
CA ILE A 384 0.49 21.72 0.75
C ILE A 384 0.08 20.28 1.06
N ILE A 385 -1.13 20.06 1.58
CA ILE A 385 -1.56 18.73 2.02
C ILE A 385 -2.87 18.33 1.34
N PHE A 386 -2.81 17.22 0.60
CA PHE A 386 -3.97 16.53 0.03
C PHE A 386 -4.35 15.40 0.96
N SER A 387 -5.51 15.45 1.59
CA SER A 387 -5.91 14.45 2.58
C SER A 387 -7.40 14.14 2.57
N ASN A 388 -7.73 12.94 3.02
CA ASN A 388 -9.10 12.50 3.27
C ASN A 388 -9.60 12.95 4.65
N TYR A 389 -8.70 13.07 5.64
CA TYR A 389 -9.04 13.29 7.03
C TYR A 389 -8.25 14.46 7.61
N LEU A 390 -8.90 15.22 8.50
CA LEU A 390 -8.28 16.29 9.26
C LEU A 390 -7.69 15.72 10.55
N THR A 391 -6.38 15.49 10.53
CA THR A 391 -5.65 15.06 11.73
C THR A 391 -5.11 16.28 12.50
N PRO A 392 -4.76 16.15 13.79
CA PRO A 392 -4.21 17.26 14.58
C PRO A 392 -2.95 17.90 13.97
N MET A 393 -2.05 17.11 13.36
CA MET A 393 -0.86 17.66 12.70
C MET A 393 -1.21 18.40 11.42
N ILE A 394 -2.12 17.86 10.61
CA ILE A 394 -2.61 18.52 9.39
C ILE A 394 -3.26 19.87 9.75
N GLU A 395 -4.19 19.87 10.73
CA GLU A 395 -4.84 21.09 11.18
C GLU A 395 -3.84 22.15 11.67
N LYS A 396 -2.80 21.72 12.37
CA LYS A 396 -1.82 22.61 12.99
C LYS A 396 -0.80 23.20 12.02
N TYR A 397 -0.33 22.41 11.04
CA TYR A 397 0.84 22.75 10.24
C TYR A 397 0.59 22.95 8.75
N ALA A 398 -0.59 22.60 8.23
CA ALA A 398 -0.90 22.82 6.82
C ALA A 398 -1.14 24.30 6.53
N ASP A 399 -0.64 24.79 5.39
CA ASP A 399 -0.97 26.09 4.83
C ASP A 399 -2.17 26.02 3.93
N ILE A 400 -2.32 24.91 3.18
CA ILE A 400 -3.53 24.59 2.43
C ILE A 400 -3.83 23.10 2.58
N ILE A 401 -5.12 22.77 2.77
CA ILE A 401 -5.63 21.41 2.89
C ILE A 401 -6.65 21.17 1.78
N ILE A 402 -6.39 20.19 0.94
CA ILE A 402 -7.24 19.83 -0.20
C ILE A 402 -7.92 18.50 0.08
N PRO A 403 -9.27 18.45 0.14
CA PRO A 403 -10.00 17.22 0.33
C PRO A 403 -9.95 16.36 -0.92
N ILE A 404 -9.44 15.13 -0.80
CA ILE A 404 -9.42 14.15 -1.89
C ILE A 404 -10.39 13.00 -1.63
N ALA A 405 -10.79 12.33 -2.70
CA ALA A 405 -11.66 11.17 -2.69
C ALA A 405 -11.02 9.99 -1.95
N THR A 406 -11.83 9.21 -1.23
CA THR A 406 -11.41 7.90 -0.70
C THR A 406 -11.49 6.84 -1.79
N PHE A 407 -10.97 5.64 -1.51
CA PHE A 407 -11.03 4.47 -2.41
C PHE A 407 -12.44 4.15 -2.92
N ALA A 408 -13.49 4.55 -2.19
CA ALA A 408 -14.87 4.27 -2.56
C ALA A 408 -15.51 5.37 -3.43
N GLU A 409 -14.90 6.54 -3.53
CA GLU A 409 -15.42 7.73 -4.18
C GLU A 409 -14.71 8.04 -5.51
N THR A 410 -13.63 7.32 -5.83
CA THR A 410 -12.84 7.49 -7.03
C THR A 410 -12.80 6.23 -7.87
N LYS A 411 -12.45 6.36 -9.13
CA LYS A 411 -12.03 5.26 -10.01
C LYS A 411 -10.51 5.22 -10.09
N GLY A 412 -9.96 4.05 -10.35
CA GLY A 412 -8.52 3.88 -10.47
C GLY A 412 -8.10 2.44 -10.60
N SER A 413 -6.79 2.20 -10.43
CA SER A 413 -6.21 0.88 -10.43
C SER A 413 -5.13 0.72 -9.37
N TYR A 414 -4.90 -0.53 -8.93
CA TYR A 414 -3.79 -0.94 -8.08
C TYR A 414 -2.99 -2.04 -8.77
N ILE A 415 -1.69 -2.12 -8.49
CA ILE A 415 -0.87 -3.28 -8.85
C ILE A 415 -0.65 -4.10 -7.58
N ASN A 416 -1.20 -5.32 -7.57
CA ASN A 416 -1.09 -6.21 -6.43
C ASN A 416 0.30 -6.82 -6.29
N ILE A 417 0.48 -7.65 -5.26
CA ILE A 417 1.77 -8.29 -4.95
C ILE A 417 2.20 -9.34 -5.98
N GLU A 418 1.32 -9.74 -6.90
CA GLU A 418 1.65 -10.59 -8.05
C GLU A 418 2.09 -9.76 -9.27
N GLY A 419 2.19 -8.43 -9.16
CA GLY A 419 2.44 -7.54 -10.29
C GLY A 419 1.26 -7.38 -11.24
N LYS A 420 0.06 -7.85 -10.87
CA LYS A 420 -1.15 -7.77 -11.68
C LYS A 420 -1.91 -6.49 -11.40
N GLU A 421 -2.26 -5.78 -12.45
CA GLU A 421 -3.10 -4.60 -12.33
C GLU A 421 -4.57 -4.98 -12.14
N GLN A 422 -5.23 -4.32 -11.19
CA GLN A 422 -6.65 -4.51 -10.90
C GLN A 422 -7.36 -3.15 -10.88
N SER A 423 -8.31 -2.94 -11.77
CA SER A 423 -9.08 -1.71 -11.90
C SER A 423 -10.38 -1.75 -11.11
N PHE A 424 -10.82 -0.59 -10.64
CA PHE A 424 -12.10 -0.42 -9.94
C PHE A 424 -12.75 0.91 -10.29
N ASN A 425 -14.06 0.98 -10.11
CA ASN A 425 -14.85 2.20 -10.27
C ASN A 425 -15.32 2.72 -8.91
N ASN A 426 -15.78 3.96 -8.89
CA ASN A 426 -16.40 4.53 -7.70
C ASN A 426 -17.62 3.72 -7.25
N ILE A 427 -17.75 3.54 -5.95
CA ILE A 427 -18.79 2.77 -5.28
C ILE A 427 -19.92 3.70 -4.85
N VAL A 428 -19.57 4.90 -4.39
CA VAL A 428 -20.48 5.95 -3.97
C VAL A 428 -20.18 7.24 -4.74
N ASN A 429 -21.18 8.09 -4.87
CA ASN A 429 -20.99 9.38 -5.53
C ASN A 429 -20.10 10.27 -4.67
N LEU A 430 -19.18 10.95 -5.34
CA LEU A 430 -18.30 11.94 -4.73
C LEU A 430 -19.10 13.19 -4.30
N ASP A 431 -18.78 13.77 -3.15
CA ASP A 431 -19.29 15.10 -2.78
C ASP A 431 -18.73 16.16 -3.73
N LYS A 432 -19.55 17.13 -4.09
CA LYS A 432 -19.20 18.17 -5.06
C LYS A 432 -17.98 19.03 -4.68
N ASN A 433 -17.59 19.05 -3.42
CA ASN A 433 -16.47 19.85 -2.92
C ASN A 433 -15.19 19.03 -2.74
N ILE A 434 -15.27 17.70 -2.87
CA ILE A 434 -14.12 16.79 -2.82
C ILE A 434 -13.58 16.59 -4.24
N TYR A 435 -12.30 16.38 -4.38
CA TYR A 435 -11.64 16.13 -5.67
C TYR A 435 -11.27 14.65 -5.82
N GLU A 436 -11.47 14.09 -7.02
CA GLU A 436 -10.71 12.89 -7.38
C GLU A 436 -9.23 13.27 -7.47
N GLY A 437 -8.36 12.48 -6.82
CA GLY A 437 -6.95 12.80 -6.71
C GLY A 437 -6.25 12.93 -8.07
N TRP A 438 -6.56 12.04 -9.02
CA TRP A 438 -6.03 12.11 -10.38
C TRP A 438 -6.52 13.38 -11.14
N ASP A 439 -7.76 13.82 -10.93
CA ASP A 439 -8.33 14.98 -11.61
C ASP A 439 -7.70 16.30 -11.13
N ILE A 440 -7.61 16.49 -9.81
CA ILE A 440 -6.95 17.68 -9.26
C ILE A 440 -5.46 17.76 -9.64
N LEU A 441 -4.73 16.64 -9.64
CA LEU A 441 -3.33 16.60 -10.09
C LEU A 441 -3.21 16.95 -11.58
N SER A 442 -4.12 16.44 -12.43
CA SER A 442 -4.15 16.76 -13.86
C SER A 442 -4.38 18.27 -14.10
N GLN A 443 -5.30 18.89 -13.35
CA GLN A 443 -5.57 20.33 -13.42
C GLN A 443 -4.34 21.15 -12.98
N ILE A 444 -3.67 20.78 -11.89
CA ILE A 444 -2.46 21.46 -11.42
C ILE A 444 -1.32 21.33 -12.44
N ILE A 445 -1.16 20.17 -13.08
CA ILE A 445 -0.18 19.95 -14.17
C ILE A 445 -0.46 20.89 -15.34
N ALA A 446 -1.73 21.02 -15.75
CA ALA A 446 -2.14 21.91 -16.84
C ALA A 446 -1.89 23.39 -16.50
N ASP A 447 -2.23 23.83 -15.27
CA ASP A 447 -2.02 25.20 -14.80
C ASP A 447 -0.54 25.59 -14.74
N ASN A 448 0.36 24.59 -14.57
CA ASN A 448 1.83 24.78 -14.60
C ASN A 448 2.44 24.53 -16.00
N ASN A 449 1.66 24.40 -17.06
CA ASN A 449 2.10 24.17 -18.45
C ASN A 449 2.96 22.90 -18.63
N LEU A 450 2.72 21.85 -17.82
CA LEU A 450 3.45 20.58 -17.88
C LEU A 450 2.75 19.50 -18.73
N GLY A 451 1.61 19.83 -19.34
CA GLY A 451 0.80 18.94 -20.16
C GLY A 451 -0.68 18.98 -19.79
N SER A 452 -1.47 18.17 -20.47
CA SER A 452 -2.91 18.01 -20.19
C SER A 452 -3.24 16.54 -20.24
N TYR A 453 -3.87 16.04 -19.19
CA TYR A 453 -4.15 14.62 -19.00
C TYR A 453 -5.65 14.41 -18.79
N SER A 454 -6.26 13.59 -19.62
CA SER A 454 -7.56 12.95 -19.34
C SER A 454 -7.32 11.60 -18.65
N TYR A 455 -8.33 11.02 -18.04
CA TYR A 455 -8.22 9.69 -17.44
C TYR A 455 -7.71 8.64 -18.44
N ASP A 456 -8.22 8.66 -19.67
CA ASP A 456 -7.85 7.72 -20.72
C ASP A 456 -6.37 7.90 -21.15
N THR A 457 -5.93 9.16 -21.31
CA THR A 457 -4.52 9.44 -21.68
C THR A 457 -3.56 9.05 -20.56
N ILE A 458 -3.94 9.21 -19.28
CA ILE A 458 -3.16 8.71 -18.14
C ILE A 458 -3.01 7.20 -18.25
N ARG A 459 -4.11 6.49 -18.44
CA ARG A 459 -4.14 5.03 -18.57
C ARG A 459 -3.28 4.53 -19.74
N GLU A 460 -3.43 5.12 -20.91
CA GLU A 460 -2.65 4.76 -22.09
C GLU A 460 -1.14 4.96 -21.87
N GLU A 461 -0.74 6.11 -21.31
CA GLU A 461 0.67 6.42 -21.07
C GLU A 461 1.27 5.53 -19.97
N LEU A 462 0.53 5.27 -18.90
CA LEU A 462 0.92 4.37 -17.82
C LEU A 462 1.13 2.95 -18.34
N ILE A 463 0.13 2.38 -19.02
CA ILE A 463 0.19 1.03 -19.60
C ILE A 463 1.37 0.92 -20.56
N ARG A 464 1.55 1.88 -21.48
CA ARG A 464 2.68 1.87 -22.41
C ARG A 464 4.02 1.90 -21.69
N SER A 465 4.16 2.75 -20.66
CA SER A 465 5.42 2.88 -19.91
C SER A 465 5.79 1.61 -19.13
N ILE A 466 4.77 0.85 -18.66
CA ILE A 466 4.96 -0.35 -17.86
C ILE A 466 5.14 -1.59 -18.75
N ASN A 467 4.33 -1.74 -19.81
CA ASN A 467 4.34 -2.93 -20.68
C ASN A 467 5.61 -3.06 -21.54
N ASP A 468 6.38 -1.98 -21.71
CA ASP A 468 7.66 -2.02 -22.42
C ASP A 468 8.80 -2.70 -21.61
N VAL A 469 8.53 -3.16 -20.39
CA VAL A 469 9.53 -3.67 -19.45
C VAL A 469 9.21 -5.12 -19.06
N ASP A 470 10.23 -5.98 -19.13
CA ASP A 470 10.14 -7.37 -18.65
C ASP A 470 10.40 -7.43 -17.15
N TYR A 471 9.34 -7.69 -16.37
CA TYR A 471 9.40 -7.83 -14.93
C TYR A 471 9.39 -9.31 -14.53
N SER A 472 10.33 -9.71 -13.70
CA SER A 472 10.32 -11.03 -13.06
C SER A 472 9.61 -10.93 -11.71
N LEU A 473 8.75 -11.87 -11.38
CA LEU A 473 8.19 -11.99 -10.03
C LEU A 473 9.26 -12.37 -9.01
N ASN A 474 10.32 -13.08 -9.42
CA ASN A 474 11.46 -13.32 -8.54
C ASN A 474 12.29 -12.05 -8.34
N ASN A 475 12.24 -11.48 -7.15
CA ASN A 475 12.93 -10.23 -6.82
C ASN A 475 14.46 -10.30 -6.92
N LEU A 476 15.05 -11.49 -6.98
CA LEU A 476 16.51 -11.67 -7.24
C LEU A 476 16.92 -11.28 -8.66
N SER A 477 15.99 -11.35 -9.62
CA SER A 477 16.23 -11.01 -11.03
C SER A 477 15.60 -9.68 -11.44
N ASN A 478 14.79 -9.09 -10.56
CA ASN A 478 14.03 -7.87 -10.83
C ASN A 478 14.79 -6.65 -10.27
N HIS A 479 15.96 -6.38 -10.83
CA HIS A 479 16.78 -5.21 -10.47
C HIS A 479 16.62 -4.08 -11.49
N SER A 480 17.22 -2.91 -11.21
CA SER A 480 17.20 -1.75 -12.10
C SER A 480 17.53 -2.14 -13.55
N LEU A 481 16.63 -1.81 -14.46
CA LEU A 481 16.79 -2.09 -15.87
C LEU A 481 17.70 -1.03 -16.50
N ASN A 482 18.80 -1.46 -17.09
CA ASN A 482 19.54 -0.61 -18.00
C ASN A 482 18.69 -0.40 -19.26
N GLN A 483 18.76 0.79 -19.88
CA GLN A 483 17.97 1.19 -21.06
C GLN A 483 18.06 0.22 -22.26
N ASP A 484 19.01 -0.72 -22.24
CA ASP A 484 19.28 -1.65 -23.34
C ASP A 484 18.44 -2.95 -23.29
N ASN A 485 17.70 -3.20 -22.21
CA ASN A 485 16.92 -4.46 -22.02
C ASN A 485 15.41 -4.26 -22.15
N LYS A 486 14.97 -3.62 -23.23
CA LYS A 486 13.53 -3.59 -23.58
C LYS A 486 13.17 -4.91 -24.28
N LYS A 487 12.55 -5.83 -23.58
CA LYS A 487 11.86 -7.00 -24.16
C LYS A 487 10.43 -7.04 -23.64
N ASN A 488 9.51 -7.27 -24.57
CA ASN A 488 8.07 -7.35 -24.35
C ASN A 488 7.72 -8.29 -23.19
N ALA A 489 7.09 -7.75 -22.16
CA ALA A 489 6.40 -8.54 -21.16
C ALA A 489 4.92 -8.17 -21.20
N ASP A 490 4.08 -9.17 -21.31
CA ASP A 490 2.65 -9.01 -21.13
C ASP A 490 2.37 -8.84 -19.64
N ILE A 491 2.22 -7.60 -19.17
CA ILE A 491 1.53 -7.37 -17.89
C ILE A 491 0.07 -7.68 -18.16
N PHE A 492 -0.40 -8.79 -17.63
CA PHE A 492 -1.77 -9.24 -17.81
C PHE A 492 -2.75 -8.23 -17.26
N ILE A 493 -3.39 -7.50 -18.16
CA ILE A 493 -4.58 -6.68 -17.86
C ILE A 493 -5.76 -7.67 -17.78
N LEU A 494 -6.28 -7.87 -16.60
CA LEU A 494 -7.53 -8.62 -16.37
C LEU A 494 -8.69 -7.66 -16.15
#